data_31d9461a2024d539b6cd2c431fc26719
#
_entry.id   31d9461a2024d539b6cd2c431fc26719
#
_cell.length_a   1.000
_cell.length_b   1.000
_cell.length_c   1.000
_cell.angle_alpha   90.00
_cell.angle_beta   90.00
_cell.angle_gamma   90.00
#
_symmetry.space_group_name_H-M   'P 1'
#
loop_
_entity.id
_entity.type
_entity.pdbx_description
1 polymer ?
#
loop_
_entity_poly.entity_id
_entity_poly.type
_entity_poly.pdbx_seq_one_letter_code
_entity_poly.pdbx_strand_id
1 'polypeptide(L)'
;MHNESLFFTVVYPQALPYFKEVCDCARNQTRKDFDVVVVNDGCDKDALESHLIGLKATVLESAGTIAGNRLIGIDYAKKQHYRYLFFCDADDTFTTNRLERTINEFETSVADIVVCNLNVADDKCNPVIKDYFSLEIPTDRDIDADFLKNKNIIGMSNTALRVSSVPDGIVVPNIPIVDWYLFTVLLLKGLRAKYISDSMVNYRQYNANMIGITNFDVSSFRKLAKHKQTNYQMLVESGYPQYEQLYKESVELTNLTDEEINELVSSNLKEHPQPLWWQIITRNNN
;
A
#
# COMPACT_ATOMS: atom_id res chain seq x y z
N MET A 1 -19.54 -18.28 15.43
CA MET A 1 -19.62 -17.91 14.01
C MET A 1 -18.25 -17.43 13.60
N HIS A 2 -17.77 -17.84 12.44
CA HIS A 2 -16.51 -17.36 11.86
C HIS A 2 -16.77 -16.00 11.20
N ASN A 3 -15.92 -14.99 11.47
CA ASN A 3 -16.04 -13.70 10.82
C ASN A 3 -15.63 -13.81 9.34
N GLU A 4 -16.29 -13.05 8.47
CA GLU A 4 -16.00 -13.07 7.04
C GLU A 4 -14.79 -12.20 6.66
N SER A 5 -14.40 -11.28 7.54
CA SER A 5 -13.36 -10.28 7.28
C SER A 5 -12.14 -10.50 8.17
N LEU A 6 -10.98 -10.33 7.58
CA LEU A 6 -9.68 -10.36 8.25
C LEU A 6 -9.01 -8.99 8.14
N PHE A 7 -8.66 -8.40 9.27
CA PHE A 7 -7.76 -7.25 9.35
C PHE A 7 -6.34 -7.75 9.58
N PHE A 8 -5.42 -7.39 8.71
CA PHE A 8 -4.05 -7.91 8.68
C PHE A 8 -3.03 -6.78 8.76
N THR A 9 -2.04 -6.94 9.62
CA THR A 9 -0.92 -6.01 9.75
C THR A 9 0.38 -6.74 10.07
N VAL A 10 1.52 -6.12 9.73
CA VAL A 10 2.87 -6.56 10.10
C VAL A 10 3.46 -5.51 11.03
N VAL A 11 3.86 -5.91 12.23
CA VAL A 11 4.42 -4.99 13.23
C VAL A 11 5.90 -5.26 13.41
N TYR A 12 6.71 -4.23 13.27
CA TYR A 12 8.15 -4.22 13.43
C TYR A 12 8.57 -3.20 14.50
N PRO A 13 9.77 -3.27 15.08
CA PRO A 13 10.15 -2.45 16.24
C PRO A 13 9.94 -0.94 16.07
N GLN A 14 10.20 -0.39 14.85
CA GLN A 14 10.05 1.04 14.60
C GLN A 14 8.59 1.49 14.52
N ALA A 15 7.65 0.59 14.15
CA ALA A 15 6.23 0.88 14.09
C ALA A 15 5.49 0.61 15.42
N LEU A 16 6.08 -0.21 16.31
CA LEU A 16 5.46 -0.59 17.59
C LEU A 16 4.97 0.61 18.42
N PRO A 17 5.67 1.75 18.51
CA PRO A 17 5.20 2.92 19.25
C PRO A 17 3.86 3.50 18.72
N TYR A 18 3.55 3.31 17.45
CA TYR A 18 2.32 3.79 16.80
C TYR A 18 1.20 2.74 16.80
N PHE A 19 1.54 1.48 17.05
CA PHE A 19 0.62 0.36 16.88
C PHE A 19 -0.62 0.42 17.78
N LYS A 20 -0.51 1.08 18.93
CA LYS A 20 -1.68 1.35 19.79
C LYS A 20 -2.79 2.10 19.05
N GLU A 21 -2.44 3.12 18.25
CA GLU A 21 -3.41 3.92 17.50
C GLU A 21 -4.10 3.09 16.41
N VAL A 22 -3.37 2.19 15.73
CA VAL A 22 -3.92 1.22 14.77
C VAL A 22 -4.96 0.31 15.45
N CYS A 23 -4.60 -0.23 16.63
CA CYS A 23 -5.52 -1.06 17.42
C CYS A 23 -6.76 -0.29 17.87
N ASP A 24 -6.61 0.97 18.25
CA ASP A 24 -7.74 1.83 18.62
C ASP A 24 -8.65 2.12 17.40
N CYS A 25 -8.08 2.34 16.21
CA CYS A 25 -8.86 2.45 14.97
C CYS A 25 -9.64 1.16 14.66
N ALA A 26 -9.02 -0.02 14.86
CA ALA A 26 -9.70 -1.30 14.69
C ALA A 26 -10.85 -1.49 15.69
N ARG A 27 -10.63 -1.17 16.97
CA ARG A 27 -11.69 -1.22 18.01
C ARG A 27 -12.86 -0.31 17.71
N ASN A 28 -12.61 0.83 17.07
CA ASN A 28 -13.60 1.87 16.79
C ASN A 28 -14.28 1.72 15.43
N GLN A 29 -14.01 0.64 14.65
CA GLN A 29 -14.73 0.41 13.41
C GLN A 29 -16.24 0.31 13.67
N THR A 30 -17.06 0.82 12.74
CA THR A 30 -18.52 0.68 12.78
C THR A 30 -18.92 -0.79 12.63
N ARG A 31 -18.24 -1.54 11.80
CA ARG A 31 -18.39 -2.97 11.62
C ARG A 31 -17.48 -3.73 12.59
N LYS A 32 -18.03 -4.72 13.33
CA LYS A 32 -17.32 -5.46 14.40
C LYS A 32 -17.06 -6.93 14.08
N ASP A 33 -17.60 -7.45 13.00
CA ASP A 33 -17.53 -8.84 12.59
C ASP A 33 -16.25 -9.13 11.75
N PHE A 34 -15.10 -8.87 12.36
CA PHE A 34 -13.80 -9.17 11.78
C PHE A 34 -12.85 -9.77 12.82
N ASP A 35 -11.87 -10.52 12.33
CA ASP A 35 -10.76 -11.02 13.11
C ASP A 35 -9.50 -10.19 12.78
N VAL A 36 -8.53 -10.21 13.68
CA VAL A 36 -7.25 -9.50 13.51
C VAL A 36 -6.12 -10.53 13.42
N VAL A 37 -5.24 -10.40 12.44
CA VAL A 37 -3.99 -11.15 12.36
C VAL A 37 -2.83 -10.18 12.31
N VAL A 38 -1.87 -10.41 13.18
CA VAL A 38 -0.64 -9.62 13.32
C VAL A 38 0.55 -10.51 13.06
N VAL A 39 1.42 -10.15 12.13
CA VAL A 39 2.74 -10.75 11.99
C VAL A 39 3.71 -9.97 12.88
N ASN A 40 4.32 -10.64 13.84
CA ASN A 40 5.39 -10.06 14.67
C ASN A 40 6.71 -10.15 13.92
N ASP A 41 7.24 -9.02 13.48
CA ASP A 41 8.51 -8.93 12.77
C ASP A 41 9.61 -8.38 13.68
N GLY A 42 9.87 -9.10 14.79
CA GLY A 42 10.98 -8.83 15.70
C GLY A 42 10.64 -7.90 16.87
N CYS A 43 9.38 -7.66 17.17
CA CYS A 43 8.98 -6.94 18.39
C CYS A 43 9.03 -7.82 19.63
N ASP A 44 9.22 -7.19 20.79
CA ASP A 44 8.94 -7.84 22.07
C ASP A 44 7.48 -8.31 22.12
N LYS A 45 7.29 -9.58 22.49
CA LYS A 45 5.99 -10.22 22.41
C LYS A 45 4.99 -9.63 23.40
N ASP A 46 5.41 -9.39 24.64
CA ASP A 46 4.52 -8.89 25.68
C ASP A 46 4.09 -7.44 25.39
N ALA A 47 5.03 -6.62 24.88
CA ALA A 47 4.73 -5.27 24.44
C ALA A 47 3.73 -5.26 23.29
N LEU A 48 3.92 -6.12 22.27
CA LEU A 48 3.01 -6.25 21.14
C LEU A 48 1.61 -6.71 21.61
N GLU A 49 1.53 -7.78 22.39
CA GLU A 49 0.26 -8.36 22.83
C GLU A 49 -0.52 -7.43 23.75
N SER A 50 0.18 -6.56 24.51
CA SER A 50 -0.48 -5.55 25.34
C SER A 50 -1.39 -4.60 24.56
N HIS A 51 -1.05 -4.29 23.28
CA HIS A 51 -1.86 -3.45 22.41
C HIS A 51 -3.10 -4.17 21.85
N LEU A 52 -3.10 -5.49 21.82
CA LEU A 52 -4.17 -6.33 21.23
C LEU A 52 -5.33 -6.61 22.19
N ILE A 53 -5.23 -6.21 23.46
CA ILE A 53 -6.28 -6.43 24.46
C ILE A 53 -7.63 -5.90 23.94
N GLY A 54 -8.67 -6.76 23.98
CA GLY A 54 -10.01 -6.42 23.50
C GLY A 54 -10.23 -6.55 21.97
N LEU A 55 -9.21 -7.00 21.23
CA LEU A 55 -9.35 -7.46 19.84
C LEU A 55 -9.29 -8.98 19.76
N LYS A 56 -10.06 -9.58 18.86
CA LYS A 56 -9.93 -11.00 18.55
C LYS A 56 -8.75 -11.19 17.61
N ALA A 57 -7.55 -11.24 18.18
CA ALA A 57 -6.30 -11.22 17.46
C ALA A 57 -5.56 -12.56 17.51
N THR A 58 -4.88 -12.89 16.41
CA THR A 58 -3.90 -13.98 16.30
C THR A 58 -2.57 -13.39 15.94
N VAL A 59 -1.53 -13.72 16.67
CA VAL A 59 -0.14 -13.30 16.38
C VAL A 59 0.57 -14.46 15.66
N LEU A 60 1.20 -14.15 14.55
CA LEU A 60 1.99 -15.07 13.72
C LEU A 60 3.44 -14.62 13.68
N GLU A 61 4.35 -15.58 13.49
CA GLU A 61 5.77 -15.31 13.32
C GLU A 61 6.09 -14.76 11.93
N SER A 62 7.11 -13.92 11.86
CA SER A 62 7.61 -13.34 10.60
C SER A 62 8.20 -14.42 9.68
N ALA A 63 8.01 -14.24 8.37
CA ALA A 63 8.72 -15.00 7.33
C ALA A 63 10.14 -14.46 7.06
N GLY A 64 10.60 -13.45 7.80
CA GLY A 64 11.94 -12.88 7.68
C GLY A 64 12.17 -11.97 6.47
N THR A 65 11.14 -11.71 5.66
CA THR A 65 11.21 -10.79 4.51
C THR A 65 9.93 -9.98 4.38
N ILE A 66 10.03 -8.76 3.82
CA ILE A 66 8.87 -7.89 3.58
C ILE A 66 7.82 -8.63 2.73
N ALA A 67 8.24 -9.22 1.62
CA ALA A 67 7.36 -9.97 0.72
C ALA A 67 6.72 -11.17 1.41
N GLY A 68 7.51 -11.98 2.11
CA GLY A 68 7.01 -13.15 2.85
C GLY A 68 5.98 -12.77 3.91
N ASN A 69 6.24 -11.71 4.67
CA ASN A 69 5.31 -11.23 5.69
C ASN A 69 3.95 -10.81 5.09
N ARG A 70 3.94 -10.16 3.91
CA ARG A 70 2.69 -9.79 3.23
C ARG A 70 1.94 -11.01 2.70
N LEU A 71 2.65 -12.02 2.17
CA LEU A 71 2.05 -13.26 1.69
C LEU A 71 1.44 -14.09 2.82
N ILE A 72 1.99 -14.08 4.04
CA ILE A 72 1.37 -14.72 5.22
C ILE A 72 -0.09 -14.27 5.37
N GLY A 73 -0.39 -12.99 5.22
CA GLY A 73 -1.76 -12.47 5.33
C GLY A 73 -2.71 -13.05 4.29
N ILE A 74 -2.27 -13.14 3.03
CA ILE A 74 -3.04 -13.71 1.93
C ILE A 74 -3.27 -15.21 2.15
N ASP A 75 -2.20 -15.96 2.46
CA ASP A 75 -2.27 -17.40 2.66
C ASP A 75 -3.12 -17.77 3.88
N TYR A 76 -2.99 -17.00 4.97
CA TYR A 76 -3.84 -17.19 6.16
C TYR A 76 -5.30 -16.90 5.84
N ALA A 77 -5.60 -15.81 5.14
CA ALA A 77 -6.96 -15.47 4.75
C ALA A 77 -7.61 -16.58 3.89
N LYS A 78 -6.86 -17.11 2.91
CA LYS A 78 -7.30 -18.24 2.08
C LYS A 78 -7.52 -19.51 2.89
N LYS A 79 -6.54 -19.91 3.70
CA LYS A 79 -6.57 -21.13 4.51
C LYS A 79 -7.72 -21.14 5.53
N GLN A 80 -8.03 -19.97 6.07
CA GLN A 80 -9.10 -19.80 7.05
C GLN A 80 -10.44 -19.42 6.40
N HIS A 81 -10.54 -19.39 5.07
CA HIS A 81 -11.75 -19.10 4.30
C HIS A 81 -12.38 -17.73 4.58
N TYR A 82 -11.55 -16.70 4.87
CA TYR A 82 -12.05 -15.34 4.91
C TYR A 82 -12.51 -14.87 3.54
N ARG A 83 -13.57 -14.08 3.52
CA ARG A 83 -14.11 -13.49 2.30
C ARG A 83 -13.35 -12.24 1.88
N TYR A 84 -12.97 -11.44 2.87
CA TYR A 84 -12.29 -10.17 2.68
C TYR A 84 -11.01 -10.08 3.53
N LEU A 85 -9.94 -9.54 2.93
CA LEU A 85 -8.67 -9.26 3.59
C LEU A 85 -8.38 -7.76 3.53
N PHE A 86 -8.26 -7.12 4.68
CA PHE A 86 -7.91 -5.72 4.85
C PHE A 86 -6.46 -5.61 5.27
N PHE A 87 -5.64 -4.93 4.48
CA PHE A 87 -4.28 -4.61 4.87
C PHE A 87 -4.22 -3.29 5.63
N CYS A 88 -3.24 -3.18 6.54
CA CYS A 88 -2.88 -1.93 7.18
C CYS A 88 -1.40 -2.00 7.59
N ASP A 89 -0.66 -0.92 7.41
CA ASP A 89 0.65 -0.78 8.03
C ASP A 89 0.48 -0.42 9.51
N ALA A 90 1.45 -0.83 10.33
CA ALA A 90 1.31 -0.76 11.79
C ALA A 90 1.51 0.65 12.38
N ASP A 91 1.73 1.64 11.53
CA ASP A 91 1.99 3.04 11.86
C ASP A 91 0.94 4.02 11.30
N ASP A 92 -0.05 3.52 10.53
CA ASP A 92 -1.09 4.33 9.94
C ASP A 92 -2.42 4.25 10.71
N THR A 93 -3.24 5.29 10.62
CA THR A 93 -4.60 5.28 11.18
C THR A 93 -5.66 5.34 10.08
N PHE A 94 -6.91 5.05 10.42
CA PHE A 94 -7.98 5.02 9.42
C PHE A 94 -9.34 5.37 10.03
N THR A 95 -10.26 5.80 9.16
CA THR A 95 -11.62 6.20 9.56
C THR A 95 -12.42 5.01 10.12
N THR A 96 -13.37 5.32 11.00
CA THR A 96 -14.20 4.33 11.69
C THR A 96 -15.12 3.54 10.74
N ASN A 97 -15.39 4.04 9.55
CA ASN A 97 -16.24 3.41 8.54
C ASN A 97 -15.46 2.60 7.49
N ARG A 98 -14.13 2.42 7.64
CA ARG A 98 -13.29 1.83 6.58
C ARG A 98 -13.74 0.44 6.18
N LEU A 99 -13.95 -0.45 7.14
CA LEU A 99 -14.37 -1.83 6.85
C LEU A 99 -15.75 -1.85 6.20
N GLU A 100 -16.69 -1.10 6.77
CA GLU A 100 -18.07 -1.03 6.28
C GLU A 100 -18.14 -0.52 4.83
N ARG A 101 -17.49 0.60 4.54
CA ARG A 101 -17.50 1.20 3.19
C ARG A 101 -16.84 0.30 2.16
N THR A 102 -15.72 -0.31 2.52
CA THR A 102 -15.00 -1.24 1.65
C THR A 102 -15.81 -2.51 1.37
N ILE A 103 -16.46 -3.08 2.38
CA ILE A 103 -17.32 -4.27 2.20
C ILE A 103 -18.53 -3.92 1.34
N ASN A 104 -19.18 -2.78 1.58
CA ASN A 104 -20.29 -2.33 0.74
C ASN A 104 -19.87 -2.20 -0.73
N GLU A 105 -18.66 -1.69 -1.00
CA GLU A 105 -18.14 -1.62 -2.36
C GLU A 105 -17.94 -3.01 -2.96
N PHE A 106 -17.37 -3.96 -2.22
CA PHE A 106 -17.25 -5.34 -2.68
C PHE A 106 -18.60 -6.00 -2.99
N GLU A 107 -19.65 -5.67 -2.25
CA GLU A 107 -20.97 -6.29 -2.41
C GLU A 107 -21.81 -5.65 -3.53
N THR A 108 -21.56 -4.37 -3.81
CA THR A 108 -22.33 -3.62 -4.82
C THR A 108 -21.62 -3.50 -6.17
N SER A 109 -20.36 -3.87 -6.23
CA SER A 109 -19.55 -3.84 -7.47
C SER A 109 -18.90 -5.20 -7.76
N VAL A 110 -18.24 -5.25 -8.91
CA VAL A 110 -17.45 -6.41 -9.35
C VAL A 110 -15.98 -6.31 -8.95
N ALA A 111 -15.63 -5.40 -8.04
CA ALA A 111 -14.25 -5.18 -7.60
C ALA A 111 -13.69 -6.41 -6.85
N ASP A 112 -12.45 -6.71 -7.14
CA ASP A 112 -11.65 -7.72 -6.47
C ASP A 112 -10.65 -7.08 -5.49
N ILE A 113 -10.31 -5.81 -5.76
CA ILE A 113 -9.44 -4.94 -4.96
C ILE A 113 -10.19 -3.63 -4.73
N VAL A 114 -10.27 -3.17 -3.48
CA VAL A 114 -10.80 -1.84 -3.15
C VAL A 114 -9.68 -1.00 -2.54
N VAL A 115 -9.51 0.20 -3.06
CA VAL A 115 -8.48 1.17 -2.69
C VAL A 115 -9.16 2.37 -2.05
N CYS A 116 -8.87 2.63 -0.77
CA CYS A 116 -9.38 3.81 -0.08
C CYS A 116 -8.52 5.04 -0.36
N ASN A 117 -9.10 6.22 -0.21
CA ASN A 117 -8.38 7.47 -0.24
C ASN A 117 -7.42 7.58 0.96
N LEU A 118 -6.47 8.50 0.91
CA LEU A 118 -5.61 8.76 2.04
C LEU A 118 -5.35 10.26 2.26
N ASN A 119 -5.07 10.60 3.51
CA ASN A 119 -4.41 11.83 3.89
C ASN A 119 -2.93 11.54 4.11
N VAL A 120 -2.06 12.47 3.70
CA VAL A 120 -0.67 12.48 4.17
C VAL A 120 -0.68 13.16 5.54
N ALA A 121 -0.14 12.50 6.54
CA ALA A 121 -0.17 12.97 7.93
C ALA A 121 1.25 13.13 8.50
N ASP A 122 1.39 13.97 9.51
CA ASP A 122 2.64 14.13 10.27
C ASP A 122 2.89 12.91 11.21
N ASP A 123 3.95 12.98 12.00
CA ASP A 123 4.33 11.94 12.98
C ASP A 123 3.29 11.73 14.10
N LYS A 124 2.43 12.72 14.33
CA LYS A 124 1.30 12.67 15.26
C LYS A 124 -0.02 12.31 14.62
N CYS A 125 0.03 11.88 13.35
CA CYS A 125 -1.14 11.55 12.54
C CYS A 125 -2.11 12.73 12.26
N ASN A 126 -1.64 13.99 12.35
CA ASN A 126 -2.42 15.14 11.91
C ASN A 126 -2.31 15.25 10.37
N PRO A 127 -3.44 15.38 9.65
CA PRO A 127 -3.39 15.52 8.19
C PRO A 127 -2.67 16.78 7.74
N VAL A 128 -1.61 16.62 6.96
CA VAL A 128 -0.82 17.69 6.29
C VAL A 128 -1.34 17.93 4.87
N ILE A 129 -1.64 16.85 4.14
CA ILE A 129 -2.33 16.89 2.85
C ILE A 129 -3.59 16.05 2.98
N LYS A 130 -4.75 16.67 2.79
CA LYS A 130 -6.04 15.98 2.85
C LYS A 130 -6.46 15.49 1.48
N ASP A 131 -7.21 14.39 1.47
CA ASP A 131 -7.82 13.83 0.25
C ASP A 131 -6.81 13.63 -0.89
N TYR A 132 -5.60 13.17 -0.54
CA TYR A 132 -4.44 13.18 -1.41
C TYR A 132 -4.68 12.55 -2.79
N PHE A 133 -5.34 11.40 -2.84
CA PHE A 133 -5.64 10.76 -4.11
C PHE A 133 -6.75 11.47 -4.88
N SER A 134 -7.73 12.05 -4.19
CA SER A 134 -8.83 12.78 -4.84
C SER A 134 -8.39 14.06 -5.56
N LEU A 135 -7.16 14.52 -5.32
CA LEU A 135 -6.59 15.66 -6.05
C LEU A 135 -6.33 15.31 -7.53
N GLU A 136 -6.06 14.04 -7.83
CA GLU A 136 -5.70 13.56 -9.16
C GLU A 136 -6.64 12.45 -9.68
N ILE A 137 -7.39 11.78 -8.79
CA ILE A 137 -8.21 10.61 -9.13
C ILE A 137 -9.69 10.91 -8.89
N PRO A 138 -10.53 10.85 -9.94
CA PRO A 138 -11.98 10.96 -9.77
C PRO A 138 -12.52 9.87 -8.85
N THR A 139 -13.56 10.21 -8.08
CA THR A 139 -14.29 9.27 -7.23
C THR A 139 -14.82 8.08 -8.04
N ASP A 140 -14.83 6.90 -7.42
CA ASP A 140 -15.34 5.65 -7.99
C ASP A 140 -14.64 5.20 -9.29
N ARG A 141 -13.38 5.58 -9.46
CA ARG A 141 -12.60 5.18 -10.62
C ARG A 141 -12.18 3.72 -10.56
N ASP A 142 -12.38 3.01 -11.67
CA ASP A 142 -11.71 1.73 -11.89
C ASP A 142 -10.21 1.94 -12.13
N ILE A 143 -9.39 1.10 -11.50
CA ILE A 143 -7.93 1.14 -11.59
C ILE A 143 -7.47 -0.14 -12.29
N ASP A 144 -6.75 0.03 -13.38
CA ASP A 144 -6.11 -1.05 -14.13
C ASP A 144 -4.58 -0.99 -14.03
N ALA A 145 -3.91 -1.99 -14.59
CA ALA A 145 -2.46 -2.05 -14.61
C ALA A 145 -1.82 -0.90 -15.41
N ASP A 146 -2.54 -0.37 -16.41
CA ASP A 146 -2.09 0.76 -17.24
C ASP A 146 -2.06 2.05 -16.43
N PHE A 147 -3.12 2.31 -15.66
CA PHE A 147 -3.15 3.45 -14.76
C PHE A 147 -2.06 3.38 -13.69
N LEU A 148 -1.74 2.17 -13.22
CA LEU A 148 -0.74 1.96 -12.16
C LEU A 148 0.72 2.05 -12.65
N LYS A 149 0.99 2.03 -13.97
CA LYS A 149 2.35 2.00 -14.53
C LYS A 149 3.30 3.03 -13.93
N ASN A 150 2.84 4.26 -13.76
CA ASN A 150 3.64 5.39 -13.30
C ASN A 150 3.22 5.92 -11.93
N LYS A 151 2.34 5.19 -11.21
CA LYS A 151 1.75 5.63 -9.95
C LYS A 151 1.71 4.48 -8.96
N ASN A 152 2.16 4.71 -7.74
CA ASN A 152 1.99 3.74 -6.66
C ASN A 152 0.88 4.23 -5.72
N ILE A 153 -0.37 3.87 -6.02
CA ILE A 153 -1.55 4.28 -5.24
C ILE A 153 -2.23 3.12 -4.52
N ILE A 154 -1.85 1.89 -4.83
CA ILE A 154 -2.38 0.69 -4.17
C ILE A 154 -1.36 0.23 -3.12
N GLY A 155 -1.39 0.87 -1.97
CA GLY A 155 -0.49 0.55 -0.85
C GLY A 155 -1.10 -0.45 0.12
N MET A 156 -0.27 -0.96 1.04
CA MET A 156 -0.77 -1.90 2.07
C MET A 156 -1.76 -1.25 3.03
N SER A 157 -1.57 0.02 3.38
CA SER A 157 -2.44 0.70 4.35
C SER A 157 -3.85 0.96 3.86
N ASN A 158 -4.03 1.17 2.55
CA ASN A 158 -5.29 1.65 2.00
C ASN A 158 -6.05 0.64 1.14
N THR A 159 -5.64 -0.63 1.17
CA THR A 159 -6.16 -1.66 0.25
C THR A 159 -6.84 -2.81 0.99
N ALA A 160 -7.87 -3.34 0.36
CA ALA A 160 -8.49 -4.61 0.73
C ALA A 160 -8.68 -5.51 -0.50
N LEU A 161 -8.72 -6.81 -0.27
CA LEU A 161 -8.88 -7.86 -1.29
C LEU A 161 -10.13 -8.71 -1.07
N ARG A 162 -10.81 -9.08 -2.14
CA ARG A 162 -11.70 -10.24 -2.19
C ARG A 162 -10.83 -11.50 -2.27
N VAL A 163 -10.76 -12.26 -1.20
CA VAL A 163 -9.80 -13.38 -1.06
C VAL A 163 -9.97 -14.44 -2.13
N SER A 164 -11.20 -14.76 -2.53
CA SER A 164 -11.51 -15.78 -3.55
C SER A 164 -11.01 -15.40 -4.96
N SER A 165 -10.77 -14.13 -5.23
CA SER A 165 -10.26 -13.64 -6.53
C SER A 165 -8.73 -13.73 -6.63
N VAL A 166 -8.03 -13.87 -5.50
CA VAL A 166 -6.57 -13.91 -5.49
C VAL A 166 -6.09 -15.28 -5.99
N PRO A 167 -5.32 -15.36 -7.10
CA PRO A 167 -4.79 -16.62 -7.61
C PRO A 167 -3.92 -17.35 -6.59
N ASP A 168 -3.84 -18.67 -6.71
CA ASP A 168 -2.89 -19.47 -5.94
C ASP A 168 -1.47 -19.31 -6.49
N GLY A 169 -0.47 -19.52 -5.63
CA GLY A 169 0.94 -19.50 -6.04
C GLY A 169 1.45 -18.12 -6.48
N ILE A 170 0.90 -17.05 -5.95
CA ILE A 170 1.46 -15.69 -6.17
C ILE A 170 2.87 -15.66 -5.61
N VAL A 171 3.82 -15.33 -6.48
CA VAL A 171 5.22 -15.12 -6.11
C VAL A 171 5.50 -13.62 -6.10
N VAL A 172 6.05 -13.14 -5.00
CA VAL A 172 6.46 -11.74 -4.85
C VAL A 172 7.95 -11.72 -4.55
N PRO A 173 8.79 -11.05 -5.35
CA PRO A 173 10.22 -10.95 -5.11
C PRO A 173 10.50 -10.17 -3.82
N ASN A 174 11.64 -10.47 -3.19
CA ASN A 174 12.08 -9.71 -2.02
C ASN A 174 12.66 -8.36 -2.45
N ILE A 175 11.80 -7.38 -2.62
CA ILE A 175 12.09 -6.01 -3.04
C ILE A 175 11.54 -5.00 -2.04
N PRO A 176 12.07 -3.76 -1.99
CA PRO A 176 11.61 -2.77 -1.01
C PRO A 176 10.15 -2.36 -1.17
N ILE A 177 9.66 -2.20 -2.41
CA ILE A 177 8.30 -1.75 -2.70
C ILE A 177 7.45 -2.94 -3.17
N VAL A 178 7.05 -3.75 -2.19
CA VAL A 178 6.31 -5.00 -2.41
C VAL A 178 4.88 -4.75 -2.88
N ASP A 179 4.22 -3.75 -2.33
CA ASP A 179 2.83 -3.43 -2.59
C ASP A 179 2.58 -3.12 -4.06
N TRP A 180 3.35 -2.21 -4.64
CA TRP A 180 3.20 -1.87 -6.05
C TRP A 180 3.39 -3.07 -6.97
N TYR A 181 4.41 -3.91 -6.71
CA TYR A 181 4.65 -5.12 -7.49
C TYR A 181 3.48 -6.10 -7.37
N LEU A 182 3.07 -6.43 -6.14
CA LEU A 182 1.99 -7.38 -5.87
C LEU A 182 0.70 -6.96 -6.56
N PHE A 183 0.26 -5.72 -6.35
CA PHE A 183 -1.01 -5.25 -6.91
C PHE A 183 -0.95 -5.08 -8.43
N THR A 184 0.19 -4.67 -8.99
CA THR A 184 0.39 -4.67 -10.45
C THR A 184 0.23 -6.08 -11.02
N VAL A 185 0.85 -7.09 -10.42
CA VAL A 185 0.72 -8.48 -10.88
C VAL A 185 -0.71 -8.99 -10.76
N LEU A 186 -1.42 -8.66 -9.67
CA LEU A 186 -2.83 -9.03 -9.51
C LEU A 186 -3.71 -8.42 -10.61
N LEU A 187 -3.51 -7.14 -10.93
CA LEU A 187 -4.22 -6.48 -12.03
C LEU A 187 -3.89 -7.11 -13.39
N LEU A 188 -2.63 -7.43 -13.65
CA LEU A 188 -2.20 -8.13 -14.88
C LEU A 188 -2.76 -9.54 -14.99
N LYS A 189 -3.10 -10.16 -13.88
CA LYS A 189 -3.82 -11.45 -13.82
C LYS A 189 -5.34 -11.31 -13.94
N GLY A 190 -5.85 -10.11 -14.17
CA GLY A 190 -7.25 -9.83 -14.46
C GLY A 190 -8.11 -9.45 -13.26
N LEU A 191 -7.54 -9.22 -12.08
CA LEU A 191 -8.29 -8.65 -10.96
C LEU A 191 -8.68 -7.19 -11.28
N ARG A 192 -9.84 -6.78 -10.78
CA ARG A 192 -10.39 -5.43 -10.98
C ARG A 192 -10.27 -4.65 -9.71
N ALA A 193 -9.60 -3.50 -9.78
CA ALA A 193 -9.49 -2.59 -8.64
C ALA A 193 -10.41 -1.38 -8.80
N LYS A 194 -10.97 -0.94 -7.68
CA LYS A 194 -11.80 0.26 -7.61
C LYS A 194 -11.34 1.18 -6.48
N TYR A 195 -11.23 2.46 -6.80
CA TYR A 195 -10.94 3.52 -5.86
C TYR A 195 -12.23 4.08 -5.26
N ILE A 196 -12.26 4.25 -3.93
CA ILE A 196 -13.33 4.90 -3.19
C ILE A 196 -12.78 6.10 -2.40
N SER A 197 -13.48 7.23 -2.44
CA SER A 197 -13.01 8.48 -1.82
C SER A 197 -13.59 8.75 -0.43
N ASP A 198 -14.63 8.04 -0.02
CA ASP A 198 -15.39 8.28 1.21
C ASP A 198 -14.95 7.40 2.41
N SER A 199 -13.84 6.72 2.26
CA SER A 199 -13.11 6.00 3.31
C SER A 199 -11.65 6.41 3.27
N MET A 200 -11.05 6.70 4.44
CA MET A 200 -9.79 7.39 4.54
C MET A 200 -8.78 6.63 5.38
N VAL A 201 -7.54 6.65 4.94
CA VAL A 201 -6.36 6.27 5.71
C VAL A 201 -5.52 7.52 5.95
N ASN A 202 -4.99 7.70 7.15
CA ASN A 202 -3.99 8.73 7.45
C ASN A 202 -2.62 8.06 7.35
N TYR A 203 -1.94 8.30 6.24
CA TYR A 203 -0.60 7.79 5.96
C TYR A 203 0.42 8.65 6.71
N ARG A 204 1.02 8.06 7.74
CA ARG A 204 1.95 8.75 8.64
C ARG A 204 3.31 8.94 7.96
N GLN A 205 3.83 10.17 8.02
CA GLN A 205 5.16 10.52 7.55
C GLN A 205 6.06 10.85 8.74
N TYR A 206 7.16 10.11 8.88
CA TYR A 206 8.21 10.32 9.86
C TYR A 206 9.57 9.89 9.30
N ASN A 207 10.67 10.17 9.99
CA ASN A 207 12.02 9.99 9.46
C ASN A 207 12.39 8.54 9.04
N ALA A 208 11.67 7.55 9.54
CA ALA A 208 11.92 6.14 9.21
C ALA A 208 11.12 5.62 8.00
N ASN A 209 10.23 6.42 7.39
CA ASN A 209 9.48 5.99 6.22
C ASN A 209 10.44 5.68 5.06
N MET A 210 10.15 4.60 4.35
CA MET A 210 10.92 4.20 3.17
C MET A 210 10.80 5.23 2.03
N ILE A 211 9.62 5.86 1.90
CA ILE A 211 9.30 6.85 0.88
C ILE A 211 8.59 8.02 1.55
N GLY A 212 9.22 9.21 1.54
CA GLY A 212 8.60 10.46 1.96
C GLY A 212 7.93 11.16 0.78
N ILE A 213 6.82 11.88 1.04
CA ILE A 213 6.15 12.74 0.07
C ILE A 213 6.56 14.21 0.27
N THR A 214 6.89 14.56 1.51
CA THR A 214 7.32 15.89 1.89
C THR A 214 8.84 16.00 1.83
N ASN A 215 9.37 17.13 1.35
CA ASN A 215 10.82 17.44 1.20
C ASN A 215 11.52 16.52 0.18
N PHE A 216 11.10 16.60 -1.07
CA PHE A 216 11.69 15.83 -2.15
C PHE A 216 12.97 16.49 -2.66
N ASP A 217 14.11 15.84 -2.43
CA ASP A 217 15.44 16.26 -2.85
C ASP A 217 16.08 15.28 -3.85
N VAL A 218 17.28 15.60 -4.34
CA VAL A 218 18.04 14.74 -5.27
C VAL A 218 18.29 13.33 -4.69
N SER A 219 18.53 13.22 -3.38
CA SER A 219 18.75 11.92 -2.73
C SER A 219 17.48 11.09 -2.74
N SER A 220 16.35 11.69 -2.41
CA SER A 220 15.02 11.06 -2.46
C SER A 220 14.67 10.64 -3.89
N PHE A 221 14.98 11.48 -4.89
CA PHE A 221 14.82 11.14 -6.30
C PHE A 221 15.60 9.89 -6.67
N ARG A 222 16.90 9.85 -6.37
CA ARG A 222 17.77 8.70 -6.70
C ARG A 222 17.28 7.41 -6.05
N LYS A 223 16.90 7.48 -4.76
CA LYS A 223 16.34 6.34 -4.04
C LYS A 223 15.05 5.82 -4.71
N LEU A 224 14.13 6.73 -5.01
CA LEU A 224 12.84 6.38 -5.61
C LEU A 224 12.99 5.87 -7.05
N ALA A 225 13.87 6.48 -7.87
CA ALA A 225 14.20 6.01 -9.21
C ALA A 225 14.77 4.58 -9.17
N LYS A 226 15.63 4.26 -8.20
CA LYS A 226 16.17 2.91 -8.02
C LYS A 226 15.09 1.91 -7.63
N HIS A 227 14.16 2.27 -6.77
CA HIS A 227 13.04 1.40 -6.42
C HIS A 227 12.13 1.14 -7.63
N LYS A 228 11.83 2.19 -8.40
CA LYS A 228 11.06 2.09 -9.64
C LYS A 228 11.74 1.16 -10.66
N GLN A 229 13.05 1.35 -10.86
CA GLN A 229 13.86 0.47 -11.71
C GLN A 229 13.77 -0.99 -11.28
N THR A 230 13.97 -1.27 -9.98
CA THR A 230 13.91 -2.63 -9.43
C THR A 230 12.55 -3.28 -9.69
N ASN A 231 11.45 -2.55 -9.47
CA ASN A 231 10.11 -3.07 -9.70
C ASN A 231 9.85 -3.40 -11.17
N TYR A 232 10.24 -2.53 -12.11
CA TYR A 232 10.07 -2.83 -13.54
C TYR A 232 10.95 -3.99 -13.99
N GLN A 233 12.19 -4.08 -13.50
CA GLN A 233 13.07 -5.22 -13.77
C GLN A 233 12.40 -6.52 -13.34
N MET A 234 11.89 -6.59 -12.11
CA MET A 234 11.22 -7.80 -11.60
C MET A 234 9.97 -8.16 -12.40
N LEU A 235 9.20 -7.18 -12.90
CA LEU A 235 8.06 -7.46 -13.78
C LEU A 235 8.52 -8.06 -15.12
N VAL A 236 9.55 -7.52 -15.73
CA VAL A 236 10.11 -8.06 -17.00
C VAL A 236 10.61 -9.49 -16.78
N GLU A 237 11.39 -9.74 -15.73
CA GLU A 237 11.92 -11.06 -15.38
C GLU A 237 10.81 -12.07 -15.03
N SER A 238 9.66 -11.58 -14.55
CA SER A 238 8.48 -12.40 -14.26
C SER A 238 7.56 -12.64 -15.46
N GLY A 239 8.00 -12.27 -16.67
CA GLY A 239 7.30 -12.56 -17.92
C GLY A 239 6.29 -11.49 -18.36
N TYR A 240 6.45 -10.24 -17.91
CA TYR A 240 5.63 -9.10 -18.33
C TYR A 240 6.42 -8.13 -19.23
N PRO A 241 6.70 -8.50 -20.53
CA PRO A 241 7.56 -7.74 -21.42
C PRO A 241 7.05 -6.34 -21.76
N GLN A 242 5.77 -6.04 -21.55
CA GLN A 242 5.19 -4.70 -21.71
C GLN A 242 5.79 -3.65 -20.77
N TYR A 243 6.58 -4.05 -19.76
CA TYR A 243 7.31 -3.16 -18.85
C TYR A 243 8.77 -2.92 -19.28
N GLU A 244 9.25 -3.54 -20.37
CA GLU A 244 10.65 -3.42 -20.81
C GLU A 244 11.05 -1.98 -21.14
N GLN A 245 10.16 -1.22 -21.80
CA GLN A 245 10.43 0.18 -22.12
C GLN A 245 10.52 1.03 -20.85
N LEU A 246 9.60 0.84 -19.93
CA LEU A 246 9.61 1.54 -18.62
C LEU A 246 10.84 1.18 -17.78
N TYR A 247 11.30 -0.07 -17.86
CA TYR A 247 12.56 -0.49 -17.25
C TYR A 247 13.74 0.29 -17.84
N LYS A 248 13.87 0.38 -19.18
CA LYS A 248 14.93 1.15 -19.85
C LYS A 248 14.90 2.62 -19.45
N GLU A 249 13.73 3.25 -19.46
CA GLU A 249 13.54 4.63 -19.02
C GLU A 249 13.95 4.84 -17.56
N SER A 250 13.63 3.88 -16.69
CA SER A 250 14.02 3.94 -15.27
C SER A 250 15.54 3.82 -15.06
N VAL A 251 16.25 3.06 -15.93
CA VAL A 251 17.72 3.01 -15.94
C VAL A 251 18.29 4.39 -16.29
N GLU A 252 17.73 5.08 -17.28
CA GLU A 252 18.15 6.44 -17.63
C GLU A 252 17.94 7.42 -16.48
N LEU A 253 16.79 7.33 -15.77
CA LEU A 253 16.51 8.17 -14.60
C LEU A 253 17.56 8.01 -13.49
N THR A 254 18.09 6.80 -13.28
CA THR A 254 19.12 6.57 -12.27
C THR A 254 20.49 7.15 -12.64
N ASN A 255 20.72 7.52 -13.91
CA ASN A 255 21.96 8.06 -14.43
C ASN A 255 21.95 9.60 -14.63
N LEU A 256 20.85 10.28 -14.29
CA LEU A 256 20.75 11.74 -14.41
C LEU A 256 21.72 12.45 -13.48
N THR A 257 22.25 13.60 -13.94
CA THR A 257 22.99 14.53 -13.09
C THR A 257 22.07 15.22 -12.09
N ASP A 258 22.64 15.88 -11.09
CA ASP A 258 21.84 16.60 -10.09
C ASP A 258 21.07 17.78 -10.72
N GLU A 259 21.66 18.44 -11.73
CA GLU A 259 21.03 19.51 -12.50
C GLU A 259 19.82 18.99 -13.28
N GLU A 260 19.97 17.88 -14.01
CA GLU A 260 18.89 17.26 -14.77
C GLU A 260 17.75 16.77 -13.86
N ILE A 261 18.09 16.24 -12.67
CA ILE A 261 17.09 15.84 -11.65
C ILE A 261 16.29 17.07 -11.21
N ASN A 262 16.95 18.17 -10.87
CA ASN A 262 16.29 19.39 -10.41
C ASN A 262 15.37 19.99 -11.50
N GLU A 263 15.79 19.96 -12.75
CA GLU A 263 14.98 20.41 -13.89
C GLU A 263 13.76 19.52 -14.08
N LEU A 264 13.93 18.20 -14.07
CA LEU A 264 12.84 17.24 -14.22
C LEU A 264 11.81 17.36 -13.08
N VAL A 265 12.27 17.41 -11.84
CA VAL A 265 11.39 17.56 -10.66
C VAL A 265 10.64 18.89 -10.73
N SER A 266 11.32 19.98 -11.09
CA SER A 266 10.68 21.30 -11.23
C SER A 266 9.63 21.33 -12.34
N SER A 267 9.87 20.61 -13.44
CA SER A 267 8.89 20.46 -14.53
C SER A 267 7.67 19.67 -14.06
N ASN A 268 7.89 18.51 -13.44
CA ASN A 268 6.81 17.64 -12.96
C ASN A 268 5.95 18.32 -11.88
N LEU A 269 6.55 19.11 -10.99
CA LEU A 269 5.80 19.86 -9.97
C LEU A 269 4.98 21.03 -10.54
N LYS A 270 5.34 21.58 -11.72
CA LYS A 270 4.49 22.55 -12.41
C LYS A 270 3.25 21.91 -13.00
N GLU A 271 3.38 20.71 -13.55
CA GLU A 271 2.28 19.97 -14.14
C GLU A 271 1.39 19.33 -13.06
N HIS A 272 2.01 18.74 -12.04
CA HIS A 272 1.36 18.10 -10.90
C HIS A 272 1.86 18.75 -9.60
N PRO A 273 1.21 19.79 -9.09
CA PRO A 273 1.66 20.48 -7.86
C PRO A 273 1.68 19.58 -6.61
N GLN A 274 0.87 18.52 -6.62
CA GLN A 274 0.86 17.49 -5.59
C GLN A 274 0.88 16.10 -6.25
N PRO A 275 2.03 15.70 -6.81
CA PRO A 275 2.12 14.49 -7.62
C PRO A 275 1.85 13.25 -6.78
N LEU A 276 1.12 12.30 -7.33
CA LEU A 276 1.01 10.96 -6.76
C LEU A 276 2.39 10.28 -6.72
N TRP A 277 2.55 9.27 -5.85
CA TRP A 277 3.82 8.54 -5.79
C TRP A 277 4.26 8.08 -7.17
N TRP A 278 5.54 8.33 -7.47
CA TRP A 278 6.27 8.09 -8.71
C TRP A 278 5.99 9.06 -9.87
N GLN A 279 4.92 9.84 -9.87
CA GLN A 279 4.72 10.87 -10.91
C GLN A 279 5.87 11.87 -10.94
N ILE A 280 6.36 12.28 -9.76
CA ILE A 280 7.46 13.26 -9.64
C ILE A 280 8.76 12.81 -10.33
N ILE A 281 8.96 11.50 -10.51
CA ILE A 281 10.13 10.92 -11.19
C ILE A 281 9.79 10.27 -12.53
N THR A 282 8.71 10.68 -13.17
CA THR A 282 8.33 10.18 -14.49
C THR A 282 8.75 11.20 -15.54
N ARG A 283 9.40 10.75 -16.62
CA ARG A 283 9.53 11.59 -17.82
C ARG A 283 8.19 11.64 -18.50
N ASN A 284 7.66 12.85 -18.70
CA ASN A 284 6.48 13.03 -19.55
C ASN A 284 6.94 12.83 -20.99
N ASN A 285 6.65 11.68 -21.56
CA ASN A 285 6.75 11.49 -23.00
C ASN A 285 5.54 12.21 -23.61
N ASN A 286 5.80 13.40 -24.20
CA ASN A 286 4.85 14.11 -25.05
C ASN A 286 4.41 13.24 -26.23
#